data_504874df88a1c4d80e904fee8e0d2821
#
_entry.id   504874df88a1c4d80e904fee8e0d2821
#
_cell.length_a   1.000
_cell.length_b   1.000
_cell.length_c   1.000
_cell.angle_alpha   90.00
_cell.angle_beta   90.00
_cell.angle_gamma   90.00
#
_symmetry.space_group_name_H-M   'P 1'
#
loop_
_entity.id
_entity.type
_entity.pdbx_description
1 polymer ?
#
loop_
_entity_poly.entity_id
_entity_poly.type
_entity_poly.pdbx_seq_one_letter_code
_entity_poly.pdbx_strand_id
1 'polypeptide(L)'
;MPQSIEAKKYLSNIDEEELWNNASTSDELSYSESYISKYPKGKYIGKAVSRRNELKALNMQKAYDAALNQNTSYGWKKFLDDYPNHDEAASIRKKIIRLEVEEISGDRETGQIPSFNQYNSSYSSNSSVAITNNTGCELTVRYSGPDAEMITIPSGGTRTVSLSSGSYKIAASACGANYAGTESLHGEYGSTFYITTSRY
;
A
#
# COMPACT_ATOMS: atom_id res chain seq x y z
N MET A 1 14.08 -20.04 56.56
CA MET A 1 13.66 -18.94 55.69
C MET A 1 14.66 -18.58 54.55
N PRO A 2 16.00 -18.67 54.66
CA PRO A 2 16.91 -18.43 53.54
C PRO A 2 16.71 -19.39 52.34
N GLN A 3 16.46 -20.67 52.61
CA GLN A 3 16.28 -21.71 51.58
C GLN A 3 15.11 -21.45 50.62
N SER A 4 14.05 -20.73 51.05
CA SER A 4 12.92 -20.41 50.17
C SER A 4 13.24 -19.31 49.14
N ILE A 5 14.17 -18.41 49.44
CA ILE A 5 14.61 -17.33 48.56
C ILE A 5 15.56 -17.89 47.49
N GLU A 6 16.50 -18.75 47.90
CA GLU A 6 17.41 -19.42 46.95
C GLU A 6 16.66 -20.35 45.99
N ALA A 7 15.69 -21.11 46.49
CA ALA A 7 14.84 -21.97 45.67
C ALA A 7 14.03 -21.17 44.65
N LYS A 8 13.44 -20.04 45.05
CA LYS A 8 12.71 -19.14 44.13
C LYS A 8 13.63 -18.54 43.06
N LYS A 9 14.84 -18.12 43.43
CA LYS A 9 15.85 -17.61 42.50
C LYS A 9 16.32 -18.71 41.53
N TYR A 10 16.50 -19.92 41.99
CA TYR A 10 16.87 -21.05 41.16
C TYR A 10 15.78 -21.40 40.15
N LEU A 11 14.51 -21.47 40.58
CA LEU A 11 13.36 -21.70 39.70
C LEU A 11 13.18 -20.57 38.68
N SER A 12 13.34 -19.32 39.09
CA SER A 12 13.29 -18.19 38.18
C SER A 12 14.39 -18.23 37.12
N ASN A 13 15.58 -18.70 37.47
CA ASN A 13 16.66 -18.85 36.49
C ASN A 13 16.40 -20.01 35.51
N ILE A 14 15.80 -21.12 35.94
CA ILE A 14 15.37 -22.21 35.05
C ILE A 14 14.32 -21.72 34.08
N ASP A 15 13.31 -20.99 34.54
CA ASP A 15 12.26 -20.43 33.72
C ASP A 15 12.82 -19.41 32.69
N GLU A 16 13.82 -18.62 33.07
CA GLU A 16 14.49 -17.69 32.18
C GLU A 16 15.31 -18.41 31.11
N GLU A 17 16.06 -19.43 31.46
CA GLU A 17 16.85 -20.24 30.53
C GLU A 17 15.96 -20.97 29.53
N GLU A 18 14.85 -21.56 29.98
CA GLU A 18 13.89 -22.25 29.11
C GLU A 18 13.24 -21.26 28.10
N LEU A 19 12.79 -20.10 28.59
CA LEU A 19 12.18 -19.10 27.72
C LEU A 19 13.18 -18.55 26.71
N TRP A 20 14.45 -18.35 27.12
CA TRP A 20 15.53 -17.96 26.21
C TRP A 20 15.83 -19.04 25.17
N ASN A 21 15.86 -20.32 25.58
CA ASN A 21 16.08 -21.40 24.63
C ASN A 21 15.02 -21.42 23.52
N ASN A 22 13.75 -21.28 23.91
CA ASN A 22 12.66 -21.16 22.94
C ASN A 22 12.82 -19.92 22.03
N ALA A 23 13.15 -18.77 22.61
CA ALA A 23 13.34 -17.53 21.85
C ALA A 23 14.54 -17.59 20.90
N SER A 24 15.59 -18.33 21.25
CA SER A 24 16.82 -18.42 20.46
C SER A 24 16.73 -19.41 19.30
N THR A 25 15.88 -20.43 19.42
CA THR A 25 15.76 -21.53 18.44
C THR A 25 14.53 -21.38 17.53
N SER A 26 13.49 -20.69 17.98
CA SER A 26 12.26 -20.49 17.20
C SER A 26 12.41 -19.35 16.17
N ASP A 27 11.79 -19.53 15.01
CA ASP A 27 11.61 -18.49 14.01
C ASP A 27 10.32 -17.65 14.23
N GLU A 28 9.59 -17.93 15.30
CA GLU A 28 8.42 -17.14 15.66
C GLU A 28 8.81 -15.94 16.52
N LEU A 29 8.42 -14.75 16.09
CA LEU A 29 8.71 -13.49 16.76
C LEU A 29 8.18 -13.44 18.19
N SER A 30 7.04 -14.09 18.45
CA SER A 30 6.33 -14.14 19.73
C SER A 30 7.20 -14.64 20.87
N TYR A 31 8.10 -15.61 20.64
CA TYR A 31 9.00 -16.12 21.68
C TYR A 31 10.03 -15.08 22.13
N SER A 32 10.62 -14.35 21.20
CA SER A 32 11.57 -13.27 21.52
C SER A 32 10.86 -12.12 22.25
N GLU A 33 9.65 -11.76 21.83
CA GLU A 33 8.84 -10.72 22.49
C GLU A 33 8.39 -11.15 23.89
N SER A 34 8.02 -12.41 24.08
CA SER A 34 7.68 -13.00 25.39
C SER A 34 8.86 -12.95 26.36
N TYR A 35 10.07 -13.32 25.89
CA TYR A 35 11.26 -13.20 26.72
C TYR A 35 11.53 -11.74 27.13
N ILE A 36 11.50 -10.81 26.18
CA ILE A 36 11.75 -9.38 26.43
C ILE A 36 10.74 -8.80 27.43
N SER A 37 9.47 -9.20 27.31
CA SER A 37 8.40 -8.77 28.22
C SER A 37 8.56 -9.32 29.63
N LYS A 38 8.86 -10.63 29.76
CA LYS A 38 8.95 -11.30 31.04
C LYS A 38 10.25 -10.98 31.80
N TYR A 39 11.36 -10.79 31.05
CA TYR A 39 12.69 -10.56 31.62
C TYR A 39 13.38 -9.30 31.05
N PRO A 40 12.83 -8.08 31.29
CA PRO A 40 13.36 -6.85 30.72
C PRO A 40 14.76 -6.46 31.20
N LYS A 41 15.26 -7.11 32.26
CA LYS A 41 16.61 -7.00 32.81
C LYS A 41 17.31 -8.36 32.89
N GLY A 42 16.83 -9.34 32.16
CA GLY A 42 17.33 -10.70 32.18
C GLY A 42 18.71 -10.85 31.55
N LYS A 43 19.35 -11.96 31.82
CA LYS A 43 20.71 -12.33 31.37
C LYS A 43 20.84 -12.26 29.83
N TYR A 44 19.77 -12.59 29.10
CA TYR A 44 19.77 -12.70 27.65
C TYR A 44 19.04 -11.54 26.93
N ILE A 45 18.67 -10.46 27.64
CA ILE A 45 17.85 -9.37 27.06
C ILE A 45 18.46 -8.80 25.79
N GLY A 46 19.77 -8.55 25.74
CA GLY A 46 20.44 -8.02 24.55
C GLY A 46 20.33 -8.98 23.36
N LYS A 47 20.52 -10.29 23.61
CA LYS A 47 20.40 -11.31 22.56
C LYS A 47 18.96 -11.47 22.09
N ALA A 48 17.97 -11.40 22.98
CA ALA A 48 16.55 -11.49 22.66
C ALA A 48 16.09 -10.28 21.80
N VAL A 49 16.59 -9.07 22.12
CA VAL A 49 16.34 -7.86 21.30
C VAL A 49 16.96 -8.01 19.92
N SER A 50 18.20 -8.51 19.81
CA SER A 50 18.83 -8.77 18.50
C SER A 50 18.04 -9.79 17.70
N ARG A 51 17.66 -10.93 18.31
CA ARG A 51 16.88 -11.98 17.64
C ARG A 51 15.52 -11.47 17.17
N ARG A 52 14.81 -10.70 18.01
CA ARG A 52 13.55 -10.04 17.61
C ARG A 52 13.74 -9.16 16.36
N ASN A 53 14.80 -8.36 16.34
CA ASN A 53 15.07 -7.45 15.21
C ASN A 53 15.43 -8.23 13.94
N GLU A 54 16.22 -9.30 14.06
CA GLU A 54 16.53 -10.22 12.95
C GLU A 54 15.27 -10.85 12.37
N LEU A 55 14.39 -11.37 13.24
CA LEU A 55 13.12 -11.98 12.81
C LEU A 55 12.17 -10.95 12.17
N LYS A 56 12.12 -9.72 12.70
CA LYS A 56 11.34 -8.64 12.07
C LYS A 56 11.84 -8.31 10.66
N ALA A 57 13.15 -8.20 10.49
CA ALA A 57 13.75 -7.96 9.18
C ALA A 57 13.49 -9.12 8.20
N LEU A 58 13.63 -10.36 8.67
CA LEU A 58 13.36 -11.56 7.87
C LEU A 58 11.88 -11.65 7.46
N ASN A 59 10.94 -11.35 8.36
CA ASN A 59 9.52 -11.37 8.06
C ASN A 59 9.14 -10.27 7.06
N MET A 60 9.71 -9.07 7.20
CA MET A 60 9.54 -7.98 6.24
C MET A 60 10.05 -8.39 4.85
N GLN A 61 11.25 -9.00 4.77
CA GLN A 61 11.80 -9.47 3.50
C GLN A 61 10.92 -10.54 2.86
N LYS A 62 10.44 -11.52 3.64
CA LYS A 62 9.52 -12.56 3.15
C LYS A 62 8.21 -11.95 2.61
N ALA A 63 7.66 -10.95 3.31
CA ALA A 63 6.45 -10.26 2.87
C ALA A 63 6.68 -9.46 1.57
N TYR A 64 7.84 -8.79 1.44
CA TYR A 64 8.25 -8.08 0.23
C TYR A 64 8.39 -9.04 -0.95
N ASP A 65 9.11 -10.15 -0.77
CA ASP A 65 9.31 -11.17 -1.81
C ASP A 65 7.98 -11.81 -2.24
N ALA A 66 7.06 -12.03 -1.30
CA ALA A 66 5.72 -12.51 -1.62
C ALA A 66 4.92 -11.51 -2.46
N ALA A 67 4.97 -10.21 -2.11
CA ALA A 67 4.32 -9.15 -2.90
C ALA A 67 4.95 -9.01 -4.30
N LEU A 68 6.29 -9.14 -4.38
CA LEU A 68 7.03 -9.11 -5.65
C LEU A 68 6.64 -10.28 -6.57
N ASN A 69 6.54 -11.49 -6.02
CA ASN A 69 6.16 -12.69 -6.76
C ASN A 69 4.71 -12.68 -7.22
N GLN A 70 3.78 -12.20 -6.39
CA GLN A 70 2.39 -12.02 -6.76
C GLN A 70 2.22 -10.93 -7.82
N ASN A 71 2.97 -9.85 -7.69
CA ASN A 71 2.97 -8.66 -8.57
C ASN A 71 1.56 -8.14 -8.89
N THR A 72 0.67 -8.12 -7.89
CA THR A 72 -0.69 -7.57 -7.95
C THR A 72 -0.81 -6.33 -7.09
N SER A 73 -1.80 -5.46 -7.40
CA SER A 73 -2.09 -4.29 -6.57
C SER A 73 -2.44 -4.69 -5.14
N TYR A 74 -3.19 -5.78 -4.96
CA TYR A 74 -3.56 -6.34 -3.67
C TYR A 74 -2.35 -6.80 -2.85
N GLY A 75 -1.41 -7.55 -3.47
CA GLY A 75 -0.21 -8.04 -2.78
C GLY A 75 0.66 -6.89 -2.25
N TRP A 76 0.85 -5.85 -3.05
CA TRP A 76 1.61 -4.67 -2.64
C TRP A 76 0.89 -3.79 -1.62
N LYS A 77 -0.44 -3.67 -1.67
CA LYS A 77 -1.23 -2.99 -0.63
C LYS A 77 -1.07 -3.70 0.70
N LYS A 78 -1.25 -5.03 0.72
CA LYS A 78 -1.06 -5.84 1.93
C LYS A 78 0.35 -5.64 2.53
N PHE A 79 1.38 -5.62 1.70
CA PHE A 79 2.73 -5.32 2.16
C PHE A 79 2.84 -3.96 2.82
N LEU A 80 2.27 -2.89 2.23
CA LEU A 80 2.31 -1.55 2.81
C LEU A 80 1.41 -1.37 4.03
N ASP A 81 0.36 -2.16 4.19
CA ASP A 81 -0.46 -2.21 5.41
C ASP A 81 0.36 -2.73 6.60
N ASP A 82 1.17 -3.78 6.37
CA ASP A 82 2.04 -4.36 7.37
C ASP A 82 3.33 -3.52 7.60
N TYR A 83 3.85 -2.88 6.55
CA TYR A 83 5.12 -2.12 6.55
C TYR A 83 4.98 -0.71 5.94
N PRO A 84 4.16 0.18 6.53
CA PRO A 84 3.82 1.49 5.93
C PRO A 84 5.01 2.44 5.80
N ASN A 85 6.05 2.24 6.61
CA ASN A 85 7.26 3.07 6.66
C ASN A 85 8.47 2.41 5.96
N HIS A 86 8.24 1.43 5.07
CA HIS A 86 9.30 0.85 4.27
C HIS A 86 9.98 1.91 3.40
N ASP A 87 11.30 1.84 3.23
CA ASP A 87 12.08 2.86 2.50
C ASP A 87 11.56 3.10 1.07
N GLU A 88 11.05 2.05 0.43
CA GLU A 88 10.45 2.11 -0.91
C GLU A 88 8.93 2.38 -0.91
N ALA A 89 8.32 2.74 0.23
CA ALA A 89 6.87 2.89 0.31
C ALA A 89 6.30 3.86 -0.74
N ALA A 90 7.01 4.95 -1.05
CA ALA A 90 6.57 5.91 -2.07
C ALA A 90 6.58 5.31 -3.49
N SER A 91 7.62 4.56 -3.85
CA SER A 91 7.72 3.89 -5.14
C SER A 91 6.72 2.74 -5.28
N ILE A 92 6.48 2.00 -4.18
CA ILE A 92 5.48 0.94 -4.12
C ILE A 92 4.06 1.50 -4.30
N ARG A 93 3.72 2.66 -3.70
CA ARG A 93 2.42 3.32 -3.95
C ARG A 93 2.21 3.65 -5.42
N LYS A 94 3.24 4.16 -6.10
CA LYS A 94 3.19 4.40 -7.55
C LYS A 94 3.04 3.11 -8.34
N LYS A 95 3.71 2.02 -7.92
CA LYS A 95 3.56 0.70 -8.52
C LYS A 95 2.14 0.16 -8.35
N ILE A 96 1.53 0.32 -7.18
CA ILE A 96 0.14 -0.07 -6.91
C ILE A 96 -0.81 0.62 -7.89
N ILE A 97 -0.67 1.94 -8.07
CA ILE A 97 -1.50 2.71 -9.02
C ILE A 97 -1.38 2.15 -10.45
N ARG A 98 -0.15 1.87 -10.91
CA ARG A 98 0.06 1.27 -12.24
C ARG A 98 -0.59 -0.09 -12.38
N LEU A 99 -0.47 -0.96 -11.38
CA LEU A 99 -1.08 -2.29 -11.37
C LEU A 99 -2.62 -2.19 -11.35
N GLU A 100 -3.21 -1.31 -10.55
CA GLU A 100 -4.66 -1.07 -10.55
C GLU A 100 -5.17 -0.61 -11.91
N VAL A 101 -4.43 0.26 -12.60
CA VAL A 101 -4.79 0.69 -13.96
C VAL A 101 -4.74 -0.48 -14.94
N GLU A 102 -3.72 -1.34 -14.88
CA GLU A 102 -3.64 -2.52 -15.73
C GLU A 102 -4.75 -3.55 -15.42
N GLU A 103 -5.00 -3.82 -14.12
CA GLU A 103 -6.03 -4.75 -13.66
C GLU A 103 -7.43 -4.28 -14.13
N ILE A 104 -7.76 -2.99 -13.92
CA ILE A 104 -9.03 -2.41 -14.36
C ILE A 104 -9.14 -2.43 -15.89
N SER A 105 -8.09 -2.03 -16.60
CA SER A 105 -8.10 -1.99 -18.07
C SER A 105 -8.21 -3.37 -18.72
N GLY A 106 -7.77 -4.41 -18.03
CA GLY A 106 -7.84 -5.80 -18.48
C GLY A 106 -9.18 -6.48 -18.23
N ASP A 107 -10.05 -5.90 -17.42
CA ASP A 107 -11.37 -6.44 -17.11
C ASP A 107 -12.37 -6.16 -18.26
N ARG A 108 -13.09 -7.20 -18.68
CA ARG A 108 -14.05 -7.14 -19.79
C ARG A 108 -15.30 -6.33 -19.47
N GLU A 109 -15.62 -6.14 -18.20
CA GLU A 109 -16.76 -5.35 -17.74
C GLU A 109 -16.44 -3.86 -17.58
N THR A 110 -15.19 -3.47 -17.82
CA THR A 110 -14.75 -2.09 -17.72
C THR A 110 -15.30 -1.26 -18.86
N GLY A 111 -16.02 -0.18 -18.53
CA GLY A 111 -16.50 0.82 -19.48
C GLY A 111 -15.38 1.74 -19.97
N GLN A 112 -15.73 2.66 -20.86
CA GLN A 112 -14.80 3.69 -21.35
C GLN A 112 -14.86 4.95 -20.50
N ILE A 113 -13.72 5.61 -20.29
CA ILE A 113 -13.67 6.93 -19.67
C ILE A 113 -14.36 7.96 -20.56
N PRO A 114 -14.94 9.04 -19.98
CA PRO A 114 -15.40 10.19 -20.75
C PRO A 114 -14.25 10.88 -21.49
N SER A 115 -14.58 11.57 -22.58
CA SER A 115 -13.60 12.35 -23.34
C SER A 115 -12.96 13.44 -22.49
N PHE A 116 -11.68 13.64 -22.69
CA PHE A 116 -10.91 14.74 -22.12
C PHE A 116 -10.91 15.90 -23.10
N ASN A 117 -11.55 17.00 -22.72
CA ASN A 117 -11.62 18.20 -23.54
C ASN A 117 -10.39 19.06 -23.27
N GLN A 118 -9.60 19.32 -24.29
CA GLN A 118 -8.44 20.20 -24.21
C GLN A 118 -8.89 21.66 -24.32
N TYR A 119 -8.57 22.45 -23.29
CA TYR A 119 -8.87 23.90 -23.28
C TYR A 119 -7.70 24.73 -23.80
N ASN A 120 -6.50 24.28 -23.56
CA ASN A 120 -5.28 24.95 -23.99
C ASN A 120 -4.21 23.91 -24.31
N SER A 121 -3.54 24.06 -25.43
CA SER A 121 -2.37 23.28 -25.79
C SER A 121 -1.12 24.03 -25.36
N SER A 122 -0.23 23.37 -24.64
CA SER A 122 1.05 23.95 -24.26
C SER A 122 2.18 22.96 -24.52
N TYR A 123 3.34 23.48 -24.89
CA TYR A 123 4.58 22.71 -24.95
C TYR A 123 5.24 22.58 -23.55
N SER A 124 4.48 22.83 -22.49
CA SER A 124 4.94 22.66 -21.12
C SER A 124 5.27 21.19 -20.82
N SER A 125 6.26 20.98 -19.97
CA SER A 125 6.59 19.65 -19.42
C SER A 125 5.47 19.09 -18.52
N ASN A 126 4.53 19.94 -18.11
CA ASN A 126 3.41 19.58 -17.23
C ASN A 126 2.06 19.86 -17.88
N SER A 127 1.12 19.00 -17.62
CA SER A 127 -0.29 19.11 -17.99
C SER A 127 -1.16 19.25 -16.75
N SER A 128 -2.24 20.00 -16.86
CA SER A 128 -3.23 20.19 -15.81
C SER A 128 -4.56 19.54 -16.22
N VAL A 129 -5.12 18.68 -15.37
CA VAL A 129 -6.35 17.96 -15.67
C VAL A 129 -7.38 18.21 -14.58
N ALA A 130 -8.48 18.89 -14.91
CA ALA A 130 -9.61 19.11 -14.02
C ALA A 130 -10.67 18.01 -14.22
N ILE A 131 -10.98 17.25 -13.18
CA ILE A 131 -12.01 16.20 -13.19
C ILE A 131 -13.19 16.63 -12.34
N THR A 132 -14.39 16.62 -12.93
CA THR A 132 -15.66 16.83 -12.24
C THR A 132 -16.38 15.50 -12.05
N ASN A 133 -16.85 15.25 -10.85
CA ASN A 133 -17.55 14.03 -10.48
C ASN A 133 -19.06 14.26 -10.37
N ASN A 134 -19.82 13.83 -11.37
CA ASN A 134 -21.29 13.83 -11.39
C ASN A 134 -21.86 12.39 -11.31
N THR A 135 -21.14 11.44 -10.72
CA THR A 135 -21.58 10.03 -10.68
C THR A 135 -22.56 9.71 -9.54
N GLY A 136 -22.70 10.57 -8.55
CA GLY A 136 -23.49 10.32 -7.35
C GLY A 136 -22.73 9.58 -6.22
N CYS A 137 -21.56 9.02 -6.51
CA CYS A 137 -20.68 8.35 -5.55
C CYS A 137 -19.32 9.03 -5.49
N GLU A 138 -18.46 8.60 -4.59
CA GLU A 138 -17.04 8.96 -4.65
C GLU A 138 -16.41 8.38 -5.92
N LEU A 139 -15.65 9.20 -6.64
CA LEU A 139 -14.92 8.84 -7.85
C LEU A 139 -13.42 8.77 -7.53
N THR A 140 -12.80 7.65 -7.84
CA THR A 140 -11.34 7.51 -7.80
C THR A 140 -10.80 7.44 -9.23
N VAL A 141 -9.89 8.34 -9.60
CA VAL A 141 -9.22 8.34 -10.91
C VAL A 141 -7.74 8.08 -10.73
N ARG A 142 -7.21 7.16 -11.51
CA ARG A 142 -5.81 6.70 -11.50
C ARG A 142 -5.17 6.98 -12.84
N TYR A 143 -3.96 7.52 -12.82
CA TYR A 143 -3.16 7.84 -13.99
C TYR A 143 -1.89 6.98 -13.99
N SER A 144 -1.60 6.31 -15.08
CA SER A 144 -0.41 5.47 -15.29
C SER A 144 0.28 5.86 -16.59
N GLY A 145 1.43 6.51 -16.48
CA GLY A 145 2.21 7.04 -17.60
C GLY A 145 3.57 7.54 -17.12
N PRO A 146 4.03 8.70 -17.58
CA PRO A 146 5.23 9.36 -17.04
C PRO A 146 5.17 9.45 -15.52
N ASP A 147 4.01 9.86 -14.98
CA ASP A 147 3.70 9.79 -13.55
C ASP A 147 2.78 8.61 -13.22
N ALA A 148 2.67 8.30 -11.93
CA ALA A 148 1.62 7.44 -11.39
C ALA A 148 0.95 8.21 -10.26
N GLU A 149 -0.28 8.66 -10.52
CA GLU A 149 -1.04 9.51 -9.59
C GLU A 149 -2.46 8.98 -9.42
N MET A 150 -3.02 9.22 -8.24
CA MET A 150 -4.39 8.86 -7.91
C MET A 150 -5.06 10.03 -7.19
N ILE A 151 -6.26 10.36 -7.65
CA ILE A 151 -7.12 11.37 -7.01
C ILE A 151 -8.46 10.75 -6.65
N THR A 152 -9.01 11.19 -5.52
CA THR A 152 -10.35 10.83 -5.07
C THR A 152 -11.20 12.09 -5.00
N ILE A 153 -12.39 12.05 -5.57
CA ILE A 153 -13.28 13.21 -5.76
C ILE A 153 -14.64 12.87 -5.18
N PRO A 154 -15.15 13.59 -4.17
CA PRO A 154 -16.50 13.37 -3.66
C PRO A 154 -17.55 13.66 -4.72
N SER A 155 -18.75 13.10 -4.56
CA SER A 155 -19.89 13.38 -5.46
C SER A 155 -20.15 14.88 -5.56
N GLY A 156 -20.33 15.39 -6.77
CA GLY A 156 -20.52 16.81 -7.10
C GLY A 156 -19.24 17.65 -7.01
N GLY A 157 -18.11 17.05 -6.65
CA GLY A 157 -16.83 17.75 -6.51
C GLY A 157 -16.04 17.85 -7.82
N THR A 158 -15.05 18.74 -7.82
CA THR A 158 -14.05 18.87 -8.87
C THR A 158 -12.65 18.86 -8.24
N ARG A 159 -11.72 18.15 -8.86
CA ARG A 159 -10.29 18.18 -8.50
C ARG A 159 -9.42 18.36 -9.74
N THR A 160 -8.34 19.11 -9.56
CA THR A 160 -7.32 19.29 -10.58
C THR A 160 -6.06 18.54 -10.16
N VAL A 161 -5.47 17.78 -11.08
CA VAL A 161 -4.19 17.11 -10.93
C VAL A 161 -3.19 17.70 -11.91
N SER A 162 -1.94 17.88 -11.47
CA SER A 162 -0.81 18.25 -12.33
C SER A 162 0.01 17.00 -12.62
N LEU A 163 0.26 16.73 -13.88
CA LEU A 163 0.94 15.54 -14.38
C LEU A 163 2.05 15.96 -15.35
N SER A 164 3.12 15.20 -15.44
CA SER A 164 4.10 15.34 -16.53
C SER A 164 3.40 15.13 -17.87
N SER A 165 3.72 15.95 -18.87
CA SER A 165 3.11 15.80 -20.21
C SER A 165 3.51 14.47 -20.83
N GLY A 166 2.55 13.79 -21.49
CA GLY A 166 2.78 12.49 -22.12
C GLY A 166 1.53 11.62 -22.23
N SER A 167 1.72 10.38 -22.62
CA SER A 167 0.64 9.41 -22.78
C SER A 167 0.35 8.68 -21.47
N TYR A 168 -0.93 8.58 -21.14
CA TYR A 168 -1.43 7.94 -19.92
C TYR A 168 -2.47 6.86 -20.25
N LYS A 169 -2.37 5.73 -19.57
CA LYS A 169 -3.52 4.87 -19.31
C LYS A 169 -4.23 5.43 -18.08
N ILE A 170 -5.54 5.54 -18.14
CA ILE A 170 -6.36 6.12 -17.08
C ILE A 170 -7.41 5.08 -16.69
N ALA A 171 -7.57 4.86 -15.40
CA ALA A 171 -8.64 4.03 -14.86
C ALA A 171 -9.42 4.79 -13.79
N ALA A 172 -10.73 4.65 -13.82
CA ALA A 172 -11.63 5.29 -12.86
C ALA A 172 -12.60 4.27 -12.25
N SER A 173 -12.99 4.51 -11.00
CA SER A 173 -13.94 3.67 -10.28
C SER A 173 -14.96 4.55 -9.57
N ALA A 174 -16.26 4.29 -9.77
CA ALA A 174 -17.35 4.95 -9.06
C ALA A 174 -18.59 4.05 -9.01
N CYS A 175 -19.32 4.03 -7.88
CA CYS A 175 -20.58 3.28 -7.71
C CYS A 175 -20.48 1.79 -8.09
N GLY A 176 -19.34 1.15 -7.83
CA GLY A 176 -19.10 -0.26 -8.17
C GLY A 176 -18.79 -0.53 -9.64
N ALA A 177 -18.73 0.49 -10.49
CA ALA A 177 -18.35 0.37 -11.90
C ALA A 177 -16.92 0.87 -12.13
N ASN A 178 -16.27 0.29 -13.13
CA ASN A 178 -14.93 0.66 -13.57
C ASN A 178 -14.94 1.20 -14.99
N TYR A 179 -14.04 2.14 -15.27
CA TYR A 179 -13.85 2.78 -16.57
C TYR A 179 -12.36 2.85 -16.86
N ALA A 180 -11.98 2.66 -18.12
CA ALA A 180 -10.59 2.81 -18.54
C ALA A 180 -10.48 3.42 -19.93
N GLY A 181 -9.33 4.01 -20.19
CA GLY A 181 -8.99 4.59 -21.50
C GLY A 181 -7.55 5.08 -21.53
N THR A 182 -7.21 5.72 -22.65
CA THR A 182 -5.88 6.31 -22.86
C THR A 182 -6.01 7.73 -23.34
N GLU A 183 -5.18 8.61 -22.81
CA GLU A 183 -5.13 10.03 -23.20
C GLU A 183 -3.67 10.48 -23.40
N SER A 184 -3.47 11.40 -24.33
CA SER A 184 -2.19 12.07 -24.52
C SER A 184 -2.31 13.51 -24.00
N LEU A 185 -1.70 13.78 -22.87
CA LEU A 185 -1.87 15.01 -22.12
C LEU A 185 -0.72 15.98 -22.41
N HIS A 186 -1.05 17.12 -23.06
CA HIS A 186 -0.12 18.22 -23.36
C HIS A 186 -0.88 19.55 -23.24
N GLY A 187 -0.96 20.12 -22.02
CA GLY A 187 -1.67 21.36 -21.74
C GLY A 187 -2.76 21.25 -20.68
N GLU A 188 -3.87 21.92 -20.87
CA GLU A 188 -4.96 22.01 -19.91
C GLU A 188 -6.18 21.24 -20.41
N TYR A 189 -6.71 20.37 -19.56
CA TYR A 189 -7.82 19.47 -19.89
C TYR A 189 -8.91 19.52 -18.83
N GLY A 190 -10.14 19.23 -19.24
CA GLY A 190 -11.25 18.93 -18.35
C GLY A 190 -12.04 17.72 -18.80
N SER A 191 -12.53 16.94 -17.84
CA SER A 191 -13.45 15.84 -18.08
C SER A 191 -14.49 15.76 -16.98
N THR A 192 -15.70 15.33 -17.34
CA THR A 192 -16.79 15.11 -16.38
C THR A 192 -17.22 13.67 -16.44
N PHE A 193 -17.13 12.99 -15.30
CA PHE A 193 -17.62 11.63 -15.11
C PHE A 193 -19.08 11.67 -14.67
N TYR A 194 -19.94 10.87 -15.33
CA TYR A 194 -21.35 10.70 -14.98
C TYR A 194 -21.76 9.24 -15.24
N ILE A 195 -22.81 8.78 -14.55
CA ILE A 195 -23.39 7.46 -14.79
C ILE A 195 -24.73 7.66 -15.48
N THR A 196 -24.87 7.10 -16.69
CA THR A 196 -26.17 6.98 -17.38
C THR A 196 -26.77 5.62 -17.06
N THR A 197 -27.96 5.61 -16.47
CA THR A 197 -28.77 4.38 -16.33
C THR A 197 -29.65 4.24 -17.58
N SER A 198 -29.30 3.34 -18.47
CA SER A 198 -30.22 2.91 -19.53
C SER A 198 -31.27 1.99 -18.91
N ARG A 199 -32.50 2.44 -18.80
CA ARG A 199 -33.64 1.52 -18.50
C ARG A 199 -34.02 0.85 -19.81
N TYR A 200 -33.81 -0.44 -19.89
CA TYR A 200 -34.38 -1.30 -20.92
C TYR A 200 -35.80 -1.76 -20.53
#